data_32626eaa6c5f657164fc69b16035f528
#
_entry.id   32626eaa6c5f657164fc69b16035f528
#
_cell.length_a   1.000
_cell.length_b   1.000
_cell.length_c   1.000
_cell.angle_alpha   90.00
_cell.angle_beta   90.00
_cell.angle_gamma   90.00
#
_symmetry.space_group_name_H-M   'P 1'
#
loop_
_entity.id
_entity.type
_entity.pdbx_description
1 polymer ?
#
loop_
_entity_poly.entity_id
_entity_poly.type
_entity_poly.pdbx_seq_one_letter_code
_entity_poly.pdbx_strand_id
1 'polypeptide(L)'
;MYAINERVNQLFFGILLLKEQLKQNQLMQEELQRNYDNVTAYVKNGIANQADLDAVKVEQLNNIQQRHTLEATYRAYSEMLKIMINHPTPLTGNTLK
;
A
#
# COMPACT_ATOMS: atom_id res chain seq x y z
N MET A 1 4.77 -29.82 6.01
CA MET A 1 3.57 -29.37 6.73
C MET A 1 3.81 -28.08 7.49
N TYR A 2 4.81 -28.04 8.31
CA TYR A 2 5.13 -26.83 9.06
C TYR A 2 5.47 -25.66 8.14
N ALA A 3 6.16 -25.95 7.04
CA ALA A 3 6.54 -24.90 6.09
C ALA A 3 5.30 -24.26 5.46
N ILE A 4 4.26 -25.06 5.18
CA ILE A 4 3.03 -24.53 4.61
C ILE A 4 2.30 -23.64 5.59
N ASN A 5 2.21 -24.07 6.85
CA ASN A 5 1.58 -23.28 7.89
C ASN A 5 2.32 -21.96 8.11
N GLU A 6 3.65 -22.05 8.10
CA GLU A 6 4.49 -20.86 8.27
C GLU A 6 4.28 -19.87 7.15
N ARG A 7 4.20 -20.37 5.91
CA ARG A 7 3.96 -19.49 4.76
C ARG A 7 2.61 -18.84 4.81
N VAL A 8 1.57 -19.61 5.19
CA VAL A 8 0.23 -19.05 5.33
C VAL A 8 0.24 -17.95 6.39
N ASN A 9 0.90 -18.20 7.51
CA ASN A 9 0.99 -17.21 8.58
C ASN A 9 1.73 -15.97 8.12
N GLN A 10 2.83 -16.14 7.39
CA GLN A 10 3.61 -15.02 6.88
C GLN A 10 2.79 -14.18 5.90
N LEU A 11 2.04 -14.85 5.01
CA LEU A 11 1.18 -14.13 4.08
C LEU A 11 0.07 -13.41 4.80
N PHE A 12 -0.51 -14.05 5.80
CA PHE A 12 -1.58 -13.45 6.58
C PHE A 12 -1.09 -12.19 7.30
N PHE A 13 0.05 -12.29 7.98
CA PHE A 13 0.63 -11.13 8.66
C PHE A 13 1.03 -10.05 7.66
N GLY A 14 1.56 -10.47 6.50
CA GLY A 14 1.91 -9.52 5.46
C GLY A 14 0.70 -8.75 4.97
N ILE A 15 -0.43 -9.43 4.80
CA ILE A 15 -1.67 -8.80 4.39
C ILE A 15 -2.14 -7.80 5.44
N LEU A 16 -2.08 -8.18 6.71
CA LEU A 16 -2.47 -7.28 7.79
C LEU A 16 -1.59 -6.03 7.82
N LEU A 17 -0.29 -6.23 7.63
CA LEU A 17 0.64 -5.11 7.59
C LEU A 17 0.36 -4.20 6.40
N LEU A 18 0.08 -4.79 5.24
CA LEU A 18 -0.24 -4.02 4.05
C LEU A 18 -1.53 -3.22 4.22
N LYS A 19 -2.53 -3.80 4.88
CA LYS A 19 -3.76 -3.08 5.19
C LYS A 19 -3.48 -1.86 6.06
N GLU A 20 -2.62 -2.03 7.06
CA GLU A 20 -2.26 -0.92 7.93
C GLU A 20 -1.49 0.14 7.15
N GLN A 21 -0.56 -0.26 6.29
CA GLN A 21 0.19 0.67 5.46
C GLN A 21 -0.72 1.43 4.49
N LEU A 22 -1.72 0.74 3.93
CA LEU A 22 -2.70 1.39 3.06
C LEU A 22 -3.52 2.42 3.82
N LYS A 23 -3.87 2.10 5.07
CA LYS A 23 -4.59 3.03 5.92
C LYS A 23 -3.76 4.26 6.20
N GLN A 24 -2.48 4.07 6.54
CA GLN A 24 -1.56 5.19 6.79
C GLN A 24 -1.39 6.02 5.53
N ASN A 25 -1.30 5.38 4.38
CA ASN A 25 -1.20 6.07 3.11
C ASN A 25 -2.43 6.93 2.85
N GLN A 26 -3.61 6.41 3.18
CA GLN A 26 -4.87 7.16 3.02
C GLN A 26 -4.89 8.39 3.91
N LEU A 27 -4.45 8.25 5.16
CA LEU A 27 -4.39 9.38 6.08
C LEU A 27 -3.41 10.45 5.57
N MET A 28 -2.27 10.01 5.06
CA MET A 28 -1.30 10.91 4.48
C MET A 28 -1.87 11.65 3.25
N GLN A 29 -2.63 10.93 2.43
CA GLN A 29 -3.27 11.52 1.26
C GLN A 29 -4.20 12.67 1.66
N GLU A 30 -4.98 12.46 2.72
CA GLU A 30 -5.90 13.47 3.21
C GLU A 30 -5.15 14.68 3.74
N GLU A 31 -4.06 14.43 4.46
CA GLU A 31 -3.25 15.50 5.00
C GLU A 31 -2.56 16.30 3.89
N LEU A 32 -2.06 15.61 2.87
CA LEU A 32 -1.43 16.28 1.73
C LEU A 32 -2.45 17.11 0.95
N GLN A 33 -3.69 16.64 0.88
CA GLN A 33 -4.74 17.40 0.22
C GLN A 33 -5.02 18.70 0.97
N ARG A 34 -5.07 18.64 2.30
CA ARG A 34 -5.25 19.85 3.10
C ARG A 34 -4.08 20.81 2.92
N ASN A 35 -2.86 20.28 2.90
CA ASN A 35 -1.67 21.10 2.66
C ASN A 35 -1.74 21.76 1.29
N TYR A 36 -2.17 20.99 0.28
CA TYR A 36 -2.29 21.51 -1.07
C TYR A 36 -3.26 22.70 -1.11
N ASP A 37 -4.42 22.52 -0.46
CA ASP A 37 -5.42 23.57 -0.43
C ASP A 37 -4.91 24.80 0.30
N ASN A 38 -4.20 24.62 1.42
CA ASN A 38 -3.64 25.73 2.19
C ASN A 38 -2.57 26.46 1.41
N VAL A 39 -1.65 25.74 0.79
CA VAL A 39 -0.56 26.35 0.03
C VAL A 39 -1.11 27.07 -1.20
N THR A 40 -2.14 26.48 -1.84
CA THR A 40 -2.79 27.14 -2.97
C THR A 40 -3.33 28.50 -2.56
N ALA A 41 -3.97 28.59 -1.39
CA ALA A 41 -4.48 29.84 -0.88
C ALA A 41 -3.33 30.82 -0.57
N TYR A 42 -2.24 30.32 0.00
CA TYR A 42 -1.08 31.15 0.33
C TYR A 42 -0.43 31.71 -0.93
N VAL A 43 -0.32 30.92 -1.98
CA VAL A 43 0.23 31.39 -3.25
C VAL A 43 -0.68 32.47 -3.84
N LYS A 44 -1.98 32.26 -3.77
CA LYS A 44 -2.97 33.21 -4.27
C LYS A 44 -2.87 34.54 -3.54
N ASN A 45 -2.55 34.51 -2.26
CA ASN A 45 -2.44 35.71 -1.43
C ASN A 45 -1.02 36.28 -1.35
N GLY A 46 -0.08 35.71 -2.11
CA GLY A 46 1.29 36.20 -2.14
C GLY A 46 2.14 35.83 -0.94
N ILE A 47 1.66 34.92 -0.08
CA ILE A 47 2.37 34.48 1.12
C ILE A 47 3.38 33.38 0.79
N ALA A 48 3.06 32.52 -0.19
CA ALA A 48 3.94 31.46 -0.61
C ALA A 48 4.16 31.57 -2.11
N ASN A 49 5.15 30.84 -2.64
CA ASN A 49 5.46 30.89 -4.06
C ASN A 49 5.08 29.58 -4.74
N GLN A 50 5.20 29.58 -6.09
CA GLN A 50 4.81 28.41 -6.89
C GLN A 50 5.65 27.18 -6.54
N ALA A 51 6.91 27.37 -6.16
CA ALA A 51 7.77 26.24 -5.81
C ALA A 51 7.23 25.51 -4.58
N ASP A 52 6.64 26.23 -3.63
CA ASP A 52 6.04 25.60 -2.45
C ASP A 52 4.88 24.71 -2.84
N LEU A 53 4.05 25.16 -3.79
CA LEU A 53 2.91 24.38 -4.28
C LEU A 53 3.41 23.17 -5.06
N ASP A 54 4.42 23.34 -5.88
CA ASP A 54 4.99 22.23 -6.67
C ASP A 54 5.55 21.15 -5.75
N ALA A 55 6.16 21.55 -4.63
CA ALA A 55 6.70 20.58 -3.67
C ALA A 55 5.58 19.70 -3.09
N VAL A 56 4.44 20.31 -2.76
CA VAL A 56 3.29 19.54 -2.26
C VAL A 56 2.77 18.59 -3.33
N LYS A 57 2.71 19.05 -4.58
CA LYS A 57 2.26 18.20 -5.69
C LYS A 57 3.14 16.98 -5.86
N VAL A 58 4.46 17.16 -5.74
CA VAL A 58 5.40 16.05 -5.84
C VAL A 58 5.14 15.04 -4.74
N GLU A 59 4.92 15.51 -3.52
CA GLU A 59 4.61 14.61 -2.40
C GLU A 59 3.30 13.86 -2.62
N GLN A 60 2.30 14.53 -3.18
CA GLN A 60 1.03 13.88 -3.50
C GLN A 60 1.23 12.77 -4.53
N LEU A 61 2.02 13.03 -5.57
CA LEU A 61 2.30 12.03 -6.60
C LEU A 61 3.05 10.84 -6.01
N ASN A 62 4.03 11.10 -5.14
CA ASN A 62 4.78 10.03 -4.48
C ASN A 62 3.85 9.19 -3.62
N ASN A 63 2.92 9.82 -2.93
CA ASN A 63 1.96 9.10 -2.08
C ASN A 63 1.04 8.22 -2.91
N ILE A 64 0.59 8.72 -4.06
CA ILE A 64 -0.26 7.95 -4.97
C ILE A 64 0.51 6.75 -5.51
N GLN A 65 1.75 6.96 -5.89
CA GLN A 65 2.60 5.90 -6.41
C GLN A 65 2.83 4.82 -5.36
N GLN A 66 3.09 5.23 -4.12
CA GLN A 66 3.25 4.31 -3.02
C GLN A 66 1.99 3.48 -2.79
N ARG A 67 0.83 4.13 -2.89
CA ARG A 67 -0.45 3.43 -2.73
C ARG A 67 -0.63 2.37 -3.80
N HIS A 68 -0.30 2.70 -5.06
CA HIS A 68 -0.41 1.72 -6.15
C HIS A 68 0.48 0.51 -5.90
N THR A 69 1.70 0.75 -5.41
CA THR A 69 2.61 -0.34 -5.07
C THR A 69 2.04 -1.20 -3.94
N LEU A 70 1.51 -0.56 -2.91
CA LEU A 70 0.91 -1.28 -1.78
C LEU A 70 -0.31 -2.09 -2.22
N GLU A 71 -1.14 -1.52 -3.07
CA GLU A 71 -2.32 -2.22 -3.57
C GLU A 71 -1.94 -3.41 -4.42
N ALA A 72 -0.92 -3.26 -5.27
CA ALA A 72 -0.44 -4.36 -6.10
C ALA A 72 0.12 -5.48 -5.24
N THR A 73 0.90 -5.13 -4.23
CA THR A 73 1.47 -6.11 -3.32
C THR A 73 0.37 -6.81 -2.51
N TYR A 74 -0.62 -6.05 -2.08
CA TYR A 74 -1.75 -6.60 -1.34
C TYR A 74 -2.50 -7.63 -2.19
N ARG A 75 -2.75 -7.30 -3.46
CA ARG A 75 -3.42 -8.23 -4.37
C ARG A 75 -2.58 -9.48 -4.58
N ALA A 76 -1.27 -9.32 -4.75
CA ALA A 76 -0.39 -10.45 -4.96
C ALA A 76 -0.39 -11.39 -3.76
N TYR A 77 -0.30 -10.82 -2.55
CA TYR A 77 -0.34 -11.62 -1.33
C TYR A 77 -1.70 -12.31 -1.16
N SER A 78 -2.77 -11.60 -1.46
CA SER A 78 -4.12 -12.16 -1.35
C SER A 78 -4.30 -13.34 -2.31
N GLU A 79 -3.78 -13.20 -3.54
CA GLU A 79 -3.86 -14.28 -4.52
C GLU A 79 -3.06 -15.49 -4.08
N MET A 80 -1.85 -15.25 -3.55
CA MET A 80 -1.03 -16.34 -3.06
C MET A 80 -1.70 -17.06 -1.90
N LEU A 81 -2.27 -16.32 -0.97
CA LEU A 81 -2.97 -16.91 0.17
C LEU A 81 -4.17 -17.71 -0.29
N LYS A 82 -4.91 -17.18 -1.25
CA LYS A 82 -6.07 -17.86 -1.81
C LYS A 82 -5.68 -19.19 -2.44
N ILE A 83 -4.58 -19.19 -3.21
CA ILE A 83 -4.09 -20.41 -3.84
C ILE A 83 -3.68 -21.43 -2.78
N MET A 84 -2.97 -20.97 -1.75
CA MET A 84 -2.49 -21.89 -0.72
C MET A 84 -3.63 -22.48 0.10
N ILE A 85 -4.69 -21.71 0.32
CA ILE A 85 -5.85 -22.20 1.05
C ILE A 85 -6.64 -23.17 0.21
N ASN A 86 -6.80 -22.89 -1.09
CA ASN A 86 -7.59 -23.73 -1.99
C ASN A 86 -6.83 -24.96 -2.44
N HIS A 87 -5.50 -24.97 -2.35
CA HIS A 87 -4.67 -26.08 -2.78
C HIS A 87 -3.68 -26.45 -1.68
N PRO A 88 -4.18 -26.93 -0.53
CA PRO A 88 -3.29 -27.19 0.61
C PRO A 88 -2.37 -28.38 0.44
N THR A 89 -2.62 -29.25 -0.55
CA THR A 89 -1.91 -30.52 -0.68
C THR A 89 -0.84 -30.58 -1.74
N PRO A 90 -0.52 -29.75 -2.40
CA PRO A 90 0.51 -29.89 -3.45
C PRO A 90 1.92 -29.93 -2.88
N LEU A 91 1.47 -30.21 -2.54
CA LEU A 91 2.16 -30.17 -2.32
C LEU A 91 2.80 -30.90 -2.12
N THR A 92 2.41 -31.37 -2.06
CA THR A 92 2.67 -32.05 -2.06
C THR A 92 3.05 -32.56 -2.60
N GLY A 93 3.02 -32.34 -2.57
CA GLY A 93 3.16 -32.68 -3.21
C GLY A 93 3.41 -33.14 -3.51
N ASN A 94 3.41 -33.10 -3.39
CA ASN A 94 3.34 -33.42 -3.90
C ASN A 94 3.45 -33.73 -4.30
N THR A 95 3.60 -33.74 -4.06
CA THR A 95 3.45 -33.91 -4.49
C THR A 95 3.35 -34.42 -4.88
N LEU A 96 3.61 -34.59 -4.74
CA LEU A 96 3.23 -34.92 -5.16
C LEU A 96 2.92 -35.42 -5.66
N LYS A 97 2.89 -35.64 -5.70
CA LYS A 97 2.32 -35.95 -6.27
C LYS A 97 1.94 -35.85 -6.61
#